data_2c7efa1e1ae609a82bd1e0daaa63cfc6
#
_entry.id   2c7efa1e1ae609a82bd1e0daaa63cfc6
#
_cell.length_a   1.000
_cell.length_b   1.000
_cell.length_c   1.000
_cell.angle_alpha   90.00
_cell.angle_beta   90.00
_cell.angle_gamma   90.00
#
_symmetry.space_group_name_H-M   'P 1'
#
loop_
_entity.id
_entity.type
_entity.pdbx_description
1 polymer ?
#
loop_
_entity_poly.entity_id
_entity_poly.type
_entity_poly.pdbx_seq_one_letter_code
_entity_poly.pdbx_strand_id
1 'polypeptide(L)'
;MNRNESTSTKTTSEGPLVTWWRAQHAKPLMDYGVIMVTIGLLTALGLVVAYSTTTTWSVVDEDATVWSSAVRQTVYVVLGLFAMWLAMKIPLDWVRRFSPLLMIISLILLGLVLVIGTGAEEVGSQSWLRLGPVSFQPSELARVAIAIWGAHYLAGCRAPGNNFHPRQWAFIGVSLLTCGLIMLQGDFGMTATTILIVAALLFFTGMSWAWIGTGFSIAVFLLIALFLFGSGYRAERITTYADALTGHFEETRSSAFQTYQGFLSLGDGGLLGLGLGQSRAKWYYLPEAKNDFVFAVIGEELGLWGGVIVIGLFAVLAVYGFRTAMKNTRPFMSLMSATLVAGIVFQAFFNIGYVIGLFPVTGVQLPLLSSGGTATVITLGALGLVASCARHEPEAISSMQYNGFPTIDRLLRLPEPTPSDGTLGAGRATLPSEEELEAQRAQRGQRSRAQRPVGTRPRRPRPQERTPRETVRHDFYSTDRFRHSGSRESRPYNTERYRAHGRDSRRTR
;
A
#
# COMPACT_ATOMS: atom_id res chain seq x y z
N MET A 1 22.02 51.55 -27.70
CA MET A 1 22.69 50.74 -26.68
C MET A 1 21.69 49.71 -26.16
N ASN A 2 21.57 48.57 -26.88
CA ASN A 2 20.67 47.49 -26.54
C ASN A 2 21.42 46.51 -25.62
N ARG A 3 20.96 46.35 -24.38
CA ARG A 3 21.35 45.26 -23.51
C ARG A 3 20.30 44.14 -23.63
N ASN A 4 20.60 43.13 -24.39
CA ASN A 4 19.95 41.83 -24.32
C ASN A 4 20.46 41.12 -23.06
N GLU A 5 19.63 41.06 -22.01
CA GLU A 5 19.83 40.13 -20.90
C GLU A 5 19.29 38.78 -21.32
N SER A 6 20.21 37.93 -21.77
CA SER A 6 19.96 36.50 -21.93
C SER A 6 19.87 35.87 -20.54
N THR A 7 18.66 35.54 -20.10
CA THR A 7 18.41 34.64 -18.95
C THR A 7 18.94 33.26 -19.28
N SER A 8 20.19 33.04 -18.92
CA SER A 8 20.80 31.70 -18.90
C SER A 8 20.10 30.87 -17.83
N THR A 9 19.16 30.04 -18.23
CA THR A 9 18.66 28.94 -17.40
C THR A 9 19.84 27.98 -17.18
N LYS A 10 20.42 28.04 -15.98
CA LYS A 10 21.39 27.05 -15.50
C LYS A 10 20.67 25.69 -15.48
N THR A 11 20.83 24.92 -16.54
CA THR A 11 20.61 23.48 -16.52
C THR A 11 21.67 22.89 -15.59
N THR A 12 21.30 22.64 -14.34
CA THR A 12 22.11 21.81 -13.44
C THR A 12 22.26 20.46 -14.15
N SER A 13 23.46 20.15 -14.60
CA SER A 13 23.80 18.86 -15.16
C SER A 13 23.63 17.81 -14.07
N GLU A 14 22.52 17.09 -14.14
CA GLU A 14 22.28 15.94 -13.26
C GLU A 14 23.40 14.92 -13.46
N GLY A 15 23.96 14.43 -12.36
CA GLY A 15 25.05 13.46 -12.41
C GLY A 15 24.66 12.19 -13.19
N PRO A 16 25.64 11.50 -13.81
CA PRO A 16 25.38 10.33 -14.67
C PRO A 16 24.63 9.20 -13.96
N LEU A 17 24.77 9.07 -12.64
CA LEU A 17 24.02 8.09 -11.86
C LEU A 17 22.53 8.45 -11.75
N VAL A 18 22.19 9.72 -11.62
CA VAL A 18 20.78 10.19 -11.53
C VAL A 18 20.09 10.03 -12.88
N THR A 19 20.78 10.36 -13.98
CA THR A 19 20.23 10.19 -15.33
C THR A 19 20.07 8.71 -15.69
N TRP A 20 21.03 7.86 -15.34
CA TRP A 20 20.93 6.41 -15.52
C TRP A 20 19.76 5.85 -14.68
N TRP A 21 19.66 6.25 -13.41
CA TRP A 21 18.59 5.81 -12.51
C TRP A 21 17.20 6.21 -13.04
N ARG A 22 17.04 7.47 -13.49
CA ARG A 22 15.80 7.94 -14.15
C ARG A 22 15.49 7.17 -15.43
N ALA A 23 16.49 6.90 -16.26
CA ALA A 23 16.30 6.15 -17.49
C ALA A 23 15.86 4.70 -17.23
N GLN A 24 16.37 4.06 -16.18
CA GLN A 24 15.91 2.73 -15.77
C GLN A 24 14.47 2.77 -15.25
N HIS A 25 14.12 3.78 -14.44
CA HIS A 25 12.78 3.93 -13.88
C HIS A 25 11.72 4.37 -14.90
N ALA A 26 12.13 4.88 -16.03
CA ALA A 26 11.27 5.20 -17.16
C ALA A 26 10.95 3.99 -18.05
N LYS A 27 11.55 2.81 -17.81
CA LYS A 27 11.24 1.62 -18.60
C LYS A 27 9.82 1.12 -18.28
N PRO A 28 8.99 0.95 -19.29
CA PRO A 28 7.71 0.30 -19.12
C PRO A 28 7.91 -1.14 -18.60
N LEU A 29 6.97 -1.67 -17.82
CA LEU A 29 7.05 -2.99 -17.18
C LEU A 29 8.11 -3.15 -16.06
N MET A 30 8.88 -2.09 -15.74
CA MET A 30 9.86 -2.19 -14.67
C MET A 30 9.22 -2.48 -13.33
N ASP A 31 8.12 -1.78 -13.01
CA ASP A 31 7.41 -1.95 -11.74
C ASP A 31 6.89 -3.39 -11.61
N TYR A 32 6.31 -3.94 -12.67
CA TYR A 32 5.91 -5.35 -12.72
C TYR A 32 7.08 -6.32 -12.52
N GLY A 33 8.19 -6.12 -13.25
CA GLY A 33 9.36 -6.98 -13.17
C GLY A 33 9.99 -6.98 -11.77
N VAL A 34 10.15 -5.80 -11.16
CA VAL A 34 10.73 -5.67 -9.82
C VAL A 34 9.81 -6.30 -8.77
N ILE A 35 8.50 -6.09 -8.86
CA ILE A 35 7.53 -6.73 -7.95
C ILE A 35 7.64 -8.26 -8.05
N MET A 36 7.65 -8.83 -9.26
CA MET A 36 7.75 -10.27 -9.47
C MET A 36 9.07 -10.86 -8.92
N VAL A 37 10.18 -10.19 -9.16
CA VAL A 37 11.51 -10.60 -8.63
C VAL A 37 11.51 -10.53 -7.10
N THR A 38 10.97 -9.45 -6.53
CA THR A 38 10.92 -9.27 -5.06
C THR A 38 10.05 -10.36 -4.41
N ILE A 39 8.88 -10.68 -4.98
CA ILE A 39 8.03 -11.78 -4.51
C ILE A 39 8.80 -13.11 -4.59
N GLY A 40 9.48 -13.37 -5.71
CA GLY A 40 10.29 -14.58 -5.89
C GLY A 40 11.40 -14.71 -4.85
N LEU A 41 12.14 -13.62 -4.59
CA LEU A 41 13.23 -13.60 -3.60
C LEU A 41 12.70 -13.78 -2.17
N LEU A 42 11.62 -13.07 -1.79
CA LEU A 42 10.99 -13.25 -0.47
C LEU A 42 10.47 -14.68 -0.29
N THR A 43 9.83 -15.25 -1.30
CA THR A 43 9.30 -16.62 -1.24
C THR A 43 10.41 -17.64 -1.16
N ALA A 44 11.48 -17.48 -1.95
CA ALA A 44 12.64 -18.37 -1.92
C ALA A 44 13.37 -18.32 -0.57
N LEU A 45 13.61 -17.10 -0.05
CA LEU A 45 14.20 -16.91 1.27
C LEU A 45 13.32 -17.51 2.36
N GLY A 46 11.99 -17.28 2.30
CA GLY A 46 11.03 -17.86 3.24
C GLY A 46 11.05 -19.40 3.22
N LEU A 47 11.19 -20.00 2.06
CA LEU A 47 11.31 -21.46 1.94
C LEU A 47 12.61 -21.96 2.59
N VAL A 48 13.74 -21.31 2.31
CA VAL A 48 15.04 -21.65 2.93
C VAL A 48 14.96 -21.58 4.46
N VAL A 49 14.42 -20.50 4.99
CA VAL A 49 14.25 -20.29 6.44
C VAL A 49 13.25 -21.30 7.03
N ALA A 50 12.16 -21.60 6.32
CA ALA A 50 11.20 -22.62 6.76
C ALA A 50 11.87 -24.01 6.85
N TYR A 51 12.70 -24.37 5.90
CA TYR A 51 13.47 -25.63 5.98
C TYR A 51 14.45 -25.60 7.17
N SER A 52 15.15 -24.48 7.41
CA SER A 52 16.02 -24.36 8.55
C SER A 52 15.31 -24.52 9.90
N THR A 53 14.16 -23.85 10.05
CA THR A 53 13.42 -23.82 11.32
C THR A 53 12.59 -25.07 11.59
N THR A 54 11.99 -25.67 10.58
CA THR A 54 11.05 -26.79 10.74
C THR A 54 11.72 -28.15 10.88
N THR A 55 12.94 -28.33 10.34
CA THR A 55 13.69 -29.59 10.46
C THR A 55 13.98 -29.93 11.91
N THR A 56 14.23 -28.95 12.76
CA THR A 56 14.53 -29.15 14.18
C THR A 56 13.31 -29.65 14.97
N TRP A 57 12.13 -29.10 14.70
CA TRP A 57 10.90 -29.46 15.41
C TRP A 57 10.40 -30.87 15.06
N SER A 58 10.63 -31.32 13.83
CA SER A 58 10.23 -32.65 13.40
C SER A 58 11.13 -33.77 13.91
N VAL A 59 12.32 -33.48 14.42
CA VAL A 59 13.22 -34.47 15.05
C VAL A 59 12.73 -34.89 16.45
N VAL A 60 12.00 -34.00 17.12
CA VAL A 60 11.55 -34.21 18.51
C VAL A 60 10.16 -34.84 18.57
N ASP A 61 9.36 -34.70 17.53
CA ASP A 61 8.03 -35.31 17.41
C ASP A 61 8.22 -36.77 16.93
N GLU A 62 8.14 -37.74 17.84
CA GLU A 62 8.41 -39.16 17.56
C GLU A 62 7.58 -39.77 16.41
N ASP A 63 6.40 -39.15 16.14
CA ASP A 63 5.49 -39.60 15.07
C ASP A 63 5.70 -38.86 13.74
N ALA A 64 6.57 -37.82 13.67
CA ALA A 64 6.76 -37.01 12.48
C ALA A 64 8.09 -37.33 11.76
N THR A 65 8.05 -37.47 10.44
CA THR A 65 9.29 -37.53 9.67
C THR A 65 9.97 -36.18 9.67
N VAL A 66 11.31 -36.16 9.71
CA VAL A 66 12.16 -34.95 9.76
C VAL A 66 11.77 -33.89 8.73
N TRP A 67 11.17 -34.30 7.63
CA TRP A 67 10.79 -33.44 6.51
C TRP A 67 9.31 -33.05 6.47
N SER A 68 8.47 -33.60 7.35
CA SER A 68 7.01 -33.44 7.26
C SER A 68 6.55 -31.98 7.29
N SER A 69 7.11 -31.17 8.19
CA SER A 69 6.77 -29.76 8.33
C SER A 69 7.31 -28.90 7.17
N ALA A 70 8.52 -29.20 6.68
CA ALA A 70 9.13 -28.52 5.54
C ALA A 70 8.38 -28.83 4.24
N VAL A 71 8.02 -30.10 4.03
CA VAL A 71 7.19 -30.50 2.87
C VAL A 71 5.82 -29.84 2.92
N ARG A 72 5.18 -29.79 4.09
CA ARG A 72 3.89 -29.11 4.25
C ARG A 72 4.01 -27.61 3.89
N GLN A 73 5.05 -26.92 4.33
CA GLN A 73 5.28 -25.52 3.94
C GLN A 73 5.54 -25.38 2.43
N THR A 74 6.27 -26.31 1.82
CA THR A 74 6.48 -26.32 0.37
C THR A 74 5.15 -26.46 -0.39
N VAL A 75 4.26 -27.32 0.08
CA VAL A 75 2.92 -27.47 -0.52
C VAL A 75 2.13 -26.15 -0.42
N TYR A 76 2.16 -25.45 0.71
CA TYR A 76 1.51 -24.14 0.84
C TYR A 76 2.13 -23.09 -0.09
N VAL A 77 3.45 -23.08 -0.25
CA VAL A 77 4.13 -22.18 -1.21
C VAL A 77 3.69 -22.48 -2.64
N VAL A 78 3.64 -23.75 -3.04
CA VAL A 78 3.16 -24.15 -4.39
C VAL A 78 1.71 -23.75 -4.59
N LEU A 79 0.83 -24.00 -3.61
CA LEU A 79 -0.57 -23.56 -3.65
C LEU A 79 -0.67 -22.03 -3.70
N GLY A 80 0.20 -21.32 -2.98
CA GLY A 80 0.28 -19.85 -3.00
C GLY A 80 0.73 -19.31 -4.35
N LEU A 81 1.74 -19.92 -4.98
CA LEU A 81 2.17 -19.57 -6.34
C LEU A 81 1.09 -19.85 -7.37
N PHE A 82 0.33 -20.92 -7.19
CA PHE A 82 -0.84 -21.19 -8.01
C PHE A 82 -1.94 -20.16 -7.79
N ALA A 83 -2.22 -19.76 -6.55
CA ALA A 83 -3.16 -18.67 -6.23
C ALA A 83 -2.70 -17.33 -6.83
N MET A 84 -1.40 -17.02 -6.76
CA MET A 84 -0.81 -15.84 -7.40
C MET A 84 -0.99 -15.87 -8.92
N TRP A 85 -0.70 -17.00 -9.56
CA TRP A 85 -0.91 -17.18 -10.99
C TRP A 85 -2.38 -17.01 -11.37
N LEU A 86 -3.29 -17.61 -10.61
CA LEU A 86 -4.74 -17.47 -10.83
C LEU A 86 -5.18 -16.01 -10.66
N ALA A 87 -4.70 -15.31 -9.64
CA ALA A 87 -4.98 -13.89 -9.39
C ALA A 87 -4.50 -12.99 -10.55
N MET A 88 -3.35 -13.32 -11.17
CA MET A 88 -2.88 -12.60 -12.35
C MET A 88 -3.67 -12.93 -13.62
N LYS A 89 -4.29 -14.11 -13.68
CA LYS A 89 -5.07 -14.56 -14.84
C LYS A 89 -6.51 -14.07 -14.84
N ILE A 90 -7.10 -13.87 -13.66
CA ILE A 90 -8.47 -13.40 -13.51
C ILE A 90 -8.56 -11.92 -13.92
N PRO A 91 -9.53 -11.55 -14.81
CA PRO A 91 -9.78 -10.15 -15.14
C PRO A 91 -10.11 -9.34 -13.89
N LEU A 92 -9.47 -8.17 -13.70
CA LEU A 92 -9.66 -7.34 -12.51
C LEU A 92 -11.09 -6.82 -12.35
N ASP A 93 -11.86 -6.74 -13.43
CA ASP A 93 -13.29 -6.41 -13.38
C ASP A 93 -14.12 -7.49 -12.67
N TRP A 94 -13.72 -8.77 -12.78
CA TRP A 94 -14.32 -9.86 -12.03
C TRP A 94 -13.98 -9.77 -10.54
N VAL A 95 -12.71 -9.49 -10.21
CA VAL A 95 -12.28 -9.26 -8.83
C VAL A 95 -13.11 -8.13 -8.21
N ARG A 96 -13.28 -7.04 -8.95
CA ARG A 96 -14.13 -5.92 -8.56
C ARG A 96 -15.59 -6.33 -8.33
N ARG A 97 -16.18 -7.07 -9.28
CA ARG A 97 -17.59 -7.49 -9.24
C ARG A 97 -17.88 -8.42 -8.06
N PHE A 98 -16.98 -9.36 -7.78
CA PHE A 98 -17.15 -10.35 -6.72
C PHE A 98 -16.59 -9.91 -5.37
N SER A 99 -15.99 -8.73 -5.25
CA SER A 99 -15.45 -8.22 -3.99
C SER A 99 -16.48 -8.11 -2.85
N PRO A 100 -17.77 -7.71 -3.07
CA PRO A 100 -18.76 -7.71 -2.01
C PRO A 100 -19.06 -9.13 -1.48
N LEU A 101 -19.11 -10.12 -2.38
CA LEU A 101 -19.30 -11.52 -1.99
C LEU A 101 -18.13 -12.03 -1.16
N LEU A 102 -16.89 -11.70 -1.55
CA LEU A 102 -15.69 -12.05 -0.79
C LEU A 102 -15.75 -11.44 0.62
N MET A 103 -16.21 -10.19 0.76
CA MET A 103 -16.36 -9.53 2.06
C MET A 103 -17.43 -10.21 2.92
N ILE A 104 -18.58 -10.56 2.35
CA ILE A 104 -19.66 -11.28 3.06
C ILE A 104 -19.17 -12.64 3.54
N ILE A 105 -18.51 -13.41 2.67
CA ILE A 105 -17.92 -14.72 3.03
C ILE A 105 -16.94 -14.54 4.19
N SER A 106 -16.07 -13.52 4.13
CA SER A 106 -15.09 -13.25 5.19
C SER A 106 -15.78 -12.93 6.53
N LEU A 107 -16.84 -12.13 6.54
CA LEU A 107 -17.62 -11.83 7.76
C LEU A 107 -18.30 -13.07 8.32
N ILE A 108 -18.86 -13.94 7.47
CA ILE A 108 -19.46 -15.21 7.89
C ILE A 108 -18.40 -16.12 8.51
N LEU A 109 -17.23 -16.23 7.89
CA LEU A 109 -16.13 -17.03 8.43
C LEU A 109 -15.59 -16.48 9.76
N LEU A 110 -15.49 -15.15 9.91
CA LEU A 110 -15.13 -14.52 11.18
C LEU A 110 -16.17 -14.80 12.28
N GLY A 111 -17.45 -14.76 11.94
CA GLY A 111 -18.52 -15.15 12.87
C GLY A 111 -18.47 -16.65 13.22
N LEU A 112 -18.21 -17.50 12.24
CA LEU A 112 -18.14 -18.95 12.43
C LEU A 112 -16.99 -19.35 13.37
N VAL A 113 -15.83 -18.69 13.26
CA VAL A 113 -14.68 -18.93 14.15
C VAL A 113 -15.01 -18.67 15.62
N LEU A 114 -15.90 -17.71 15.92
CA LEU A 114 -16.32 -17.46 17.31
C LEU A 114 -17.09 -18.63 17.94
N VAL A 115 -17.70 -19.47 17.09
CA VAL A 115 -18.52 -20.61 17.55
C VAL A 115 -17.72 -21.92 17.56
N ILE A 116 -16.97 -22.20 16.48
CA ILE A 116 -16.29 -23.49 16.29
C ILE A 116 -14.77 -23.34 16.16
N GLY A 117 -14.22 -22.15 16.40
CA GLY A 117 -12.78 -21.91 16.30
C GLY A 117 -11.97 -22.62 17.37
N THR A 118 -10.69 -22.84 17.06
CA THR A 118 -9.70 -23.45 17.95
C THR A 118 -8.54 -22.48 18.20
N GLY A 119 -7.69 -22.80 19.20
CA GLY A 119 -6.50 -22.01 19.54
C GLY A 119 -6.60 -21.22 20.84
N ALA A 120 -7.76 -21.18 21.50
CA ALA A 120 -7.94 -20.44 22.76
C ALA A 120 -6.99 -20.93 23.87
N GLU A 121 -6.80 -22.24 23.99
CA GLU A 121 -5.94 -22.87 24.99
C GLU A 121 -4.45 -22.82 24.62
N GLU A 122 -4.15 -22.93 23.31
CA GLU A 122 -2.78 -23.04 22.81
C GLU A 122 -2.09 -21.66 22.67
N VAL A 123 -2.81 -20.65 22.18
CA VAL A 123 -2.27 -19.34 21.77
C VAL A 123 -2.99 -18.16 22.44
N GLY A 124 -4.01 -18.43 23.25
CA GLY A 124 -4.82 -17.39 23.91
C GLY A 124 -5.79 -16.64 22.97
N SER A 125 -5.97 -17.13 21.73
CA SER A 125 -6.92 -16.56 20.75
C SER A 125 -7.63 -17.67 19.99
N GLN A 126 -8.97 -17.54 19.86
CA GLN A 126 -9.81 -18.47 19.10
C GLN A 126 -9.91 -18.03 17.64
N SER A 127 -8.80 -18.13 16.88
CA SER A 127 -8.67 -17.50 15.56
C SER A 127 -8.60 -18.51 14.41
N TRP A 128 -8.55 -19.81 14.69
CA TRP A 128 -8.27 -20.83 13.71
C TRP A 128 -9.46 -21.76 13.45
N LEU A 129 -9.74 -22.04 12.17
CA LEU A 129 -10.63 -23.10 11.73
C LEU A 129 -9.79 -24.32 11.32
N ARG A 130 -9.96 -25.45 11.99
CA ARG A 130 -9.33 -26.71 11.61
C ARG A 130 -10.22 -27.47 10.63
N LEU A 131 -9.79 -27.57 9.37
CA LEU A 131 -10.46 -28.33 8.31
C LEU A 131 -9.60 -29.55 7.98
N GLY A 132 -9.71 -30.60 8.81
CA GLY A 132 -8.82 -31.75 8.73
C GLY A 132 -7.35 -31.39 9.02
N PRO A 133 -6.41 -31.68 8.08
CA PRO A 133 -5.00 -31.38 8.29
C PRO A 133 -4.64 -29.90 8.04
N VAL A 134 -5.59 -29.08 7.58
CA VAL A 134 -5.38 -27.69 7.22
C VAL A 134 -5.95 -26.79 8.29
N SER A 135 -5.12 -25.91 8.85
CA SER A 135 -5.56 -24.82 9.74
C SER A 135 -5.70 -23.54 8.91
N PHE A 136 -6.87 -22.94 8.95
CA PHE A 136 -7.19 -21.70 8.22
C PHE A 136 -7.55 -20.60 9.20
N GLN A 137 -6.93 -19.40 9.00
CA GLN A 137 -7.22 -18.22 9.82
C GLN A 137 -8.09 -17.24 9.01
N PRO A 138 -9.40 -17.09 9.33
CA PRO A 138 -10.30 -16.23 8.57
C PRO A 138 -9.95 -14.75 8.59
N SER A 139 -9.28 -14.26 9.64
CA SER A 139 -8.82 -12.87 9.74
C SER A 139 -7.81 -12.49 8.66
N GLU A 140 -6.97 -13.42 8.18
CA GLU A 140 -6.09 -13.21 7.04
C GLU A 140 -6.86 -12.93 5.75
N LEU A 141 -7.90 -13.74 5.48
CA LEU A 141 -8.77 -13.53 4.33
C LEU A 141 -9.55 -12.22 4.45
N ALA A 142 -10.06 -11.91 5.65
CA ALA A 142 -10.84 -10.69 5.91
C ALA A 142 -10.03 -9.41 5.65
N ARG A 143 -8.73 -9.40 5.97
CA ARG A 143 -7.85 -8.26 5.66
C ARG A 143 -7.71 -8.02 4.16
N VAL A 144 -7.55 -9.08 3.39
CA VAL A 144 -7.49 -8.98 1.92
C VAL A 144 -8.86 -8.60 1.36
N ALA A 145 -9.94 -9.19 1.90
CA ALA A 145 -11.30 -8.89 1.48
C ALA A 145 -11.68 -7.42 1.72
N ILE A 146 -11.36 -6.87 2.89
CA ILE A 146 -11.64 -5.45 3.20
C ILE A 146 -10.82 -4.50 2.33
N ALA A 147 -9.59 -4.87 1.97
CA ALA A 147 -8.76 -4.08 1.05
C ALA A 147 -9.37 -4.06 -0.36
N ILE A 148 -9.78 -5.21 -0.90
CA ILE A 148 -10.35 -5.33 -2.25
C ILE A 148 -11.75 -4.71 -2.32
N TRP A 149 -12.63 -5.08 -1.38
CA TRP A 149 -13.99 -4.56 -1.33
C TRP A 149 -14.02 -3.05 -1.04
N GLY A 150 -13.22 -2.59 -0.10
CA GLY A 150 -13.10 -1.18 0.22
C GLY A 150 -12.58 -0.36 -0.95
N ALA A 151 -11.57 -0.87 -1.68
CA ALA A 151 -11.10 -0.24 -2.91
C ALA A 151 -12.21 -0.15 -3.96
N HIS A 152 -13.03 -1.20 -4.13
CA HIS A 152 -14.20 -1.15 -5.03
C HIS A 152 -15.24 -0.14 -4.55
N TYR A 153 -15.62 -0.20 -3.27
CA TYR A 153 -16.70 0.58 -2.71
C TYR A 153 -16.38 2.08 -2.65
N LEU A 154 -15.13 2.42 -2.39
CA LEU A 154 -14.63 3.79 -2.30
C LEU A 154 -14.04 4.31 -3.63
N ALA A 155 -13.93 3.47 -4.67
CA ALA A 155 -13.45 3.92 -5.98
C ALA A 155 -14.33 5.05 -6.54
N GLY A 156 -13.72 6.20 -6.81
CA GLY A 156 -14.44 7.40 -7.29
C GLY A 156 -15.05 8.27 -6.18
N CYS A 157 -14.96 7.88 -4.90
CA CYS A 157 -15.25 8.79 -3.80
C CYS A 157 -14.08 9.78 -3.65
N ARG A 158 -14.26 11.00 -4.17
CA ARG A 158 -13.42 12.13 -3.76
C ARG A 158 -14.19 12.89 -2.71
N ALA A 159 -13.67 12.95 -1.48
CA ALA A 159 -14.24 13.79 -0.44
C ALA A 159 -14.01 15.27 -0.82
N PRO A 160 -15.06 16.07 -1.07
CA PRO A 160 -14.88 17.49 -1.30
C PRO A 160 -14.58 18.16 0.05
N GLY A 161 -13.32 18.49 0.32
CA GLY A 161 -12.94 19.23 1.52
C GLY A 161 -13.03 18.40 2.81
N ASN A 162 -13.54 19.02 3.87
CA ASN A 162 -13.58 18.46 5.22
C ASN A 162 -14.83 17.58 5.51
N ASN A 163 -15.67 17.32 4.51
CA ASN A 163 -16.93 16.59 4.68
C ASN A 163 -16.78 15.11 4.30
N PHE A 164 -17.36 14.24 5.13
CA PHE A 164 -17.42 12.81 4.84
C PHE A 164 -18.42 12.50 3.73
N HIS A 165 -18.02 11.65 2.81
CA HIS A 165 -18.94 11.06 1.85
C HIS A 165 -19.75 9.94 2.53
N PRO A 166 -21.07 9.78 2.27
CA PRO A 166 -21.89 8.72 2.88
C PRO A 166 -21.33 7.31 2.75
N ARG A 167 -20.65 7.01 1.63
CA ARG A 167 -19.97 5.72 1.43
C ARG A 167 -18.81 5.49 2.40
N GLN A 168 -18.11 6.53 2.83
CA GLN A 168 -17.04 6.40 3.82
C GLN A 168 -17.59 5.97 5.19
N TRP A 169 -18.75 6.49 5.58
CA TRP A 169 -19.43 6.05 6.81
C TRP A 169 -19.85 4.58 6.76
N ALA A 170 -20.45 4.14 5.66
CA ALA A 170 -20.81 2.73 5.49
C ALA A 170 -19.58 1.82 5.49
N PHE A 171 -18.47 2.25 4.84
CA PHE A 171 -17.20 1.53 4.87
C PHE A 171 -16.65 1.44 6.29
N ILE A 172 -16.65 2.55 7.07
CA ILE A 172 -16.22 2.56 8.47
C ILE A 172 -17.08 1.61 9.32
N GLY A 173 -18.38 1.59 9.09
CA GLY A 173 -19.30 0.66 9.80
C GLY A 173 -18.94 -0.82 9.58
N VAL A 174 -18.71 -1.23 8.33
CA VAL A 174 -18.28 -2.60 8.00
C VAL A 174 -16.88 -2.88 8.55
N SER A 175 -16.00 -1.89 8.52
CA SER A 175 -14.63 -2.02 9.06
C SER A 175 -14.65 -2.21 10.58
N LEU A 176 -15.48 -1.46 11.29
CA LEU A 176 -15.68 -1.61 12.74
C LEU A 176 -16.27 -2.98 13.09
N LEU A 177 -17.22 -3.46 12.30
CA LEU A 177 -17.76 -4.82 12.46
C LEU A 177 -16.66 -5.87 12.27
N THR A 178 -15.85 -5.74 11.24
CA THR A 178 -14.74 -6.65 10.97
C THR A 178 -13.71 -6.65 12.10
N CYS A 179 -13.26 -5.46 12.52
CA CYS A 179 -12.34 -5.30 13.64
C CYS A 179 -12.94 -5.84 14.96
N GLY A 180 -14.22 -5.60 15.20
CA GLY A 180 -14.93 -6.12 16.37
C GLY A 180 -14.98 -7.64 16.41
N LEU A 181 -15.28 -8.29 15.28
CA LEU A 181 -15.28 -9.75 15.19
C LEU A 181 -13.88 -10.35 15.42
N ILE A 182 -12.83 -9.75 14.85
CA ILE A 182 -11.43 -10.19 15.07
C ILE A 182 -11.03 -9.95 16.55
N MET A 183 -11.45 -8.83 17.12
CA MET A 183 -11.20 -8.50 18.53
C MET A 183 -11.84 -9.49 19.49
N LEU A 184 -13.09 -9.91 19.22
CA LEU A 184 -13.80 -10.93 20.00
C LEU A 184 -13.11 -12.30 19.97
N GLN A 185 -12.34 -12.60 18.92
CA GLN A 185 -11.50 -13.81 18.84
C GLN A 185 -10.25 -13.72 19.74
N GLY A 186 -9.96 -12.55 20.32
CA GLY A 186 -8.78 -12.31 21.12
C GLY A 186 -7.51 -12.01 20.31
N ASP A 187 -7.64 -11.73 19.01
CA ASP A 187 -6.52 -11.49 18.11
C ASP A 187 -6.24 -9.98 17.93
N PHE A 188 -5.46 -9.41 18.85
CA PHE A 188 -5.12 -7.99 18.85
C PHE A 188 -4.20 -7.60 17.70
N GLY A 189 -3.25 -8.47 17.36
CA GLY A 189 -2.30 -8.23 16.29
C GLY A 189 -3.00 -8.07 14.95
N MET A 190 -3.92 -8.98 14.65
CA MET A 190 -4.72 -8.92 13.42
C MET A 190 -5.71 -7.75 13.42
N THR A 191 -6.27 -7.39 14.59
CA THR A 191 -7.10 -6.19 14.72
C THR A 191 -6.31 -4.92 14.41
N ALA A 192 -5.11 -4.77 15.00
CA ALA A 192 -4.25 -3.61 14.77
C ALA A 192 -3.84 -3.47 13.30
N THR A 193 -3.43 -4.56 12.66
CA THR A 193 -3.09 -4.55 11.23
C THR A 193 -4.30 -4.25 10.34
N THR A 194 -5.49 -4.72 10.71
CA THR A 194 -6.74 -4.40 9.99
C THR A 194 -7.09 -2.92 10.11
N ILE A 195 -6.96 -2.32 11.30
CA ILE A 195 -7.15 -0.87 11.51
C ILE A 195 -6.21 -0.06 10.62
N LEU A 196 -4.94 -0.47 10.48
CA LEU A 196 -4.00 0.21 9.59
C LEU A 196 -4.38 0.11 8.11
N ILE A 197 -4.88 -1.05 7.66
CA ILE A 197 -5.38 -1.23 6.30
C ILE A 197 -6.57 -0.29 6.05
N VAL A 198 -7.50 -0.20 7.00
CA VAL A 198 -8.66 0.71 6.93
C VAL A 198 -8.21 2.17 6.89
N ALA A 199 -7.28 2.55 7.76
CA ALA A 199 -6.71 3.90 7.79
C ALA A 199 -5.99 4.24 6.49
N ALA A 200 -5.18 3.32 5.95
CA ALA A 200 -4.50 3.49 4.67
C ALA A 200 -5.51 3.68 3.53
N LEU A 201 -6.58 2.89 3.48
CA LEU A 201 -7.60 3.03 2.45
C LEU A 201 -8.32 4.38 2.54
N LEU A 202 -8.72 4.81 3.73
CA LEU A 202 -9.33 6.12 3.95
C LEU A 202 -8.37 7.26 3.57
N PHE A 203 -7.10 7.11 3.88
CA PHE A 203 -6.06 8.05 3.46
C PHE A 203 -5.95 8.16 1.94
N PHE A 204 -5.84 7.04 1.22
CA PHE A 204 -5.74 7.02 -0.24
C PHE A 204 -7.01 7.53 -0.95
N THR A 205 -8.16 7.51 -0.29
CA THR A 205 -9.40 8.13 -0.81
C THR A 205 -9.46 9.64 -0.60
N GLY A 206 -8.40 10.25 -0.03
CA GLY A 206 -8.30 11.70 0.16
C GLY A 206 -9.04 12.23 1.39
N MET A 207 -9.30 11.37 2.39
CA MET A 207 -9.80 11.84 3.69
C MET A 207 -8.75 12.72 4.37
N SER A 208 -9.20 13.79 5.04
CA SER A 208 -8.27 14.69 5.74
C SER A 208 -7.50 13.99 6.87
N TRP A 209 -6.23 14.33 7.01
CA TRP A 209 -5.36 13.79 8.06
C TRP A 209 -5.93 13.95 9.48
N ALA A 210 -6.68 15.01 9.73
CA ALA A 210 -7.29 15.26 11.03
C ALA A 210 -8.28 14.15 11.41
N TRP A 211 -9.15 13.72 10.50
CA TRP A 211 -10.11 12.66 10.75
C TRP A 211 -9.46 11.28 10.85
N ILE A 212 -8.48 10.99 9.99
CA ILE A 212 -7.72 9.74 10.05
C ILE A 212 -6.95 9.67 11.38
N GLY A 213 -6.27 10.76 11.76
CA GLY A 213 -5.54 10.85 13.02
C GLY A 213 -6.46 10.71 14.23
N THR A 214 -7.63 11.35 14.23
CA THR A 214 -8.63 11.21 15.30
C THR A 214 -9.15 9.77 15.42
N GLY A 215 -9.55 9.18 14.29
CA GLY A 215 -10.04 7.79 14.28
C GLY A 215 -8.96 6.80 14.70
N PHE A 216 -7.73 6.98 14.23
CA PHE A 216 -6.59 6.16 14.62
C PHE A 216 -6.26 6.32 16.11
N SER A 217 -6.26 7.55 16.66
CA SER A 217 -6.01 7.80 18.07
C SER A 217 -7.09 7.17 18.96
N ILE A 218 -8.35 7.24 18.55
CA ILE A 218 -9.45 6.56 19.27
C ILE A 218 -9.24 5.04 19.23
N ALA A 219 -8.91 4.47 18.07
CA ALA A 219 -8.68 3.03 17.93
C ALA A 219 -7.50 2.56 18.79
N VAL A 220 -6.40 3.30 18.79
CA VAL A 220 -5.22 3.03 19.63
C VAL A 220 -5.56 3.16 21.10
N PHE A 221 -6.29 4.20 21.49
CA PHE A 221 -6.76 4.39 22.86
C PHE A 221 -7.64 3.22 23.33
N LEU A 222 -8.59 2.79 22.49
CA LEU A 222 -9.45 1.64 22.80
C LEU A 222 -8.65 0.35 22.91
N LEU A 223 -7.69 0.13 22.02
CA LEU A 223 -6.80 -1.02 22.09
C LEU A 223 -5.97 -1.02 23.38
N ILE A 224 -5.39 0.11 23.74
CA ILE A 224 -4.65 0.27 24.98
C ILE A 224 -5.56 0.08 26.20
N ALA A 225 -6.76 0.67 26.19
CA ALA A 225 -7.73 0.51 27.28
C ALA A 225 -8.14 -0.96 27.46
N LEU A 226 -8.49 -1.65 26.37
CA LEU A 226 -8.80 -3.09 26.41
C LEU A 226 -7.62 -3.94 26.89
N PHE A 227 -6.43 -3.50 26.60
CA PHE A 227 -5.22 -4.16 27.02
C PHE A 227 -4.94 -3.94 28.52
N LEU A 228 -5.10 -2.71 29.02
CA LEU A 228 -4.86 -2.36 30.42
C LEU A 228 -5.96 -2.89 31.36
N PHE A 229 -7.22 -2.88 30.92
CA PHE A 229 -8.36 -3.31 31.73
C PHE A 229 -8.78 -4.77 31.46
N GLY A 230 -8.13 -5.43 30.48
CA GLY A 230 -8.32 -6.85 30.20
C GLY A 230 -7.66 -7.72 31.26
N SER A 231 -8.34 -8.75 31.74
CA SER A 231 -7.81 -9.68 32.76
C SER A 231 -6.84 -10.72 32.17
N GLY A 232 -5.84 -11.14 32.92
CA GLY A 232 -5.02 -12.32 32.69
C GLY A 232 -3.84 -12.10 31.71
N TYR A 233 -3.58 -13.07 30.84
CA TYR A 233 -2.49 -13.20 29.87
C TYR A 233 -2.14 -11.92 29.06
N ARG A 234 -3.07 -10.98 28.97
CA ARG A 234 -2.94 -9.73 28.19
C ARG A 234 -2.18 -8.65 28.96
N ALA A 235 -2.47 -8.48 30.24
CA ALA A 235 -1.77 -7.51 31.09
C ALA A 235 -0.29 -7.92 31.26
N GLU A 236 -0.03 -9.23 31.31
CA GLU A 236 1.30 -9.82 31.36
C GLU A 236 2.20 -9.43 30.16
N ARG A 237 1.66 -9.29 28.95
CA ARG A 237 2.46 -8.87 27.79
C ARG A 237 2.99 -7.43 27.85
N ILE A 238 2.27 -6.51 28.54
CA ILE A 238 2.77 -5.12 28.72
C ILE A 238 3.78 -5.04 29.85
N THR A 239 3.50 -5.67 30.98
CA THR A 239 4.45 -5.71 32.08
C THR A 239 5.74 -6.35 31.59
N THR A 240 5.63 -7.46 30.88
CA THR A 240 6.73 -8.13 30.19
C THR A 240 7.51 -7.21 29.25
N TYR A 241 6.81 -6.41 28.44
CA TYR A 241 7.46 -5.47 27.53
C TYR A 241 8.16 -4.34 28.29
N ALA A 242 7.53 -3.82 29.34
CA ALA A 242 8.14 -2.81 30.20
C ALA A 242 9.36 -3.36 30.96
N ASP A 243 9.28 -4.60 31.45
CA ASP A 243 10.37 -5.29 32.11
C ASP A 243 11.52 -5.59 31.15
N ALA A 244 11.21 -5.99 29.91
CA ALA A 244 12.20 -6.17 28.86
C ALA A 244 12.95 -4.87 28.51
N LEU A 245 12.26 -3.72 28.48
CA LEU A 245 12.89 -2.42 28.26
C LEU A 245 13.80 -1.98 29.41
N THR A 246 13.47 -2.37 30.65
CA THR A 246 14.26 -2.05 31.84
C THR A 246 15.33 -3.09 32.18
N GLY A 247 15.39 -4.20 31.42
CA GLY A 247 16.36 -5.29 31.64
C GLY A 247 16.01 -6.20 32.80
N HIS A 248 14.79 -6.13 33.34
CA HIS A 248 14.32 -7.01 34.42
C HIS A 248 13.56 -8.19 33.81
N PHE A 249 14.13 -9.37 33.87
CA PHE A 249 13.53 -10.61 33.33
C PHE A 249 13.31 -11.60 34.49
N GLU A 250 12.29 -11.36 35.31
CA GLU A 250 12.07 -12.20 36.52
C GLU A 250 11.35 -13.52 36.22
N GLU A 251 10.65 -13.68 35.09
CA GLU A 251 9.91 -14.90 34.76
C GLU A 251 10.44 -15.66 33.54
N THR A 252 10.88 -16.89 33.74
CA THR A 252 11.50 -17.77 32.74
C THR A 252 10.49 -18.54 31.86
N ARG A 253 9.17 -18.32 31.98
CA ARG A 253 8.14 -19.11 31.27
C ARG A 253 7.06 -18.29 30.58
N SER A 254 7.20 -16.95 30.49
CA SER A 254 6.20 -16.05 29.92
C SER A 254 6.61 -15.47 28.56
N SER A 255 5.82 -14.56 28.03
CA SER A 255 6.14 -13.76 26.84
C SER A 255 7.44 -12.94 26.99
N ALA A 256 7.91 -12.68 28.25
CA ALA A 256 9.20 -12.08 28.57
C ALA A 256 10.35 -12.96 28.07
N PHE A 257 10.23 -14.25 28.31
CA PHE A 257 11.23 -15.22 27.86
C PHE A 257 11.37 -15.24 26.33
N GLN A 258 10.23 -15.19 25.59
CA GLN A 258 10.26 -15.13 24.12
C GLN A 258 10.98 -13.89 23.61
N THR A 259 10.67 -12.71 24.16
CA THR A 259 11.29 -11.45 23.78
C THR A 259 12.80 -11.46 24.10
N TYR A 260 13.16 -11.92 25.29
CA TYR A 260 14.56 -12.00 25.72
C TYR A 260 15.37 -12.94 24.82
N GLN A 261 14.85 -14.14 24.56
CA GLN A 261 15.51 -15.10 23.67
C GLN A 261 15.61 -14.58 22.23
N GLY A 262 14.60 -13.83 21.76
CA GLY A 262 14.65 -13.15 20.47
C GLY A 262 15.80 -12.13 20.39
N PHE A 263 16.03 -11.34 21.43
CA PHE A 263 17.15 -10.40 21.49
C PHE A 263 18.50 -11.10 21.56
N LEU A 264 18.60 -12.17 22.35
CA LEU A 264 19.84 -12.99 22.41
C LEU A 264 20.18 -13.57 21.04
N SER A 265 19.18 -14.13 20.34
CA SER A 265 19.37 -14.67 18.99
C SER A 265 19.86 -13.60 18.00
N LEU A 266 19.28 -12.39 18.05
CA LEU A 266 19.75 -11.28 17.20
C LEU A 266 21.19 -10.88 17.57
N GLY A 267 21.54 -10.87 18.88
CA GLY A 267 22.88 -10.57 19.35
C GLY A 267 23.91 -11.62 18.94
N ASP A 268 23.58 -12.91 19.07
CA ASP A 268 24.44 -14.04 18.70
C ASP A 268 24.77 -14.07 17.20
N GLY A 269 23.84 -13.60 16.35
CA GLY A 269 24.06 -13.53 14.91
C GLY A 269 25.13 -12.53 14.47
N GLY A 270 25.40 -11.48 15.22
CA GLY A 270 26.41 -10.47 14.88
C GLY A 270 26.24 -9.91 13.46
N LEU A 271 27.34 -9.65 12.77
CA LEU A 271 27.31 -9.07 11.42
C LEU A 271 27.04 -10.10 10.31
N LEU A 272 27.63 -11.30 10.42
CA LEU A 272 27.65 -12.31 9.35
C LEU A 272 26.75 -13.51 9.59
N GLY A 273 26.21 -13.65 10.80
CA GLY A 273 25.43 -14.80 11.21
C GLY A 273 26.27 -16.02 11.62
N LEU A 274 25.63 -16.97 12.28
CA LEU A 274 26.23 -18.25 12.65
C LEU A 274 26.25 -19.27 11.50
N GLY A 275 25.56 -18.99 10.41
CA GLY A 275 25.35 -19.87 9.28
C GLY A 275 23.96 -20.51 9.26
N LEU A 276 23.50 -20.85 8.04
CA LEU A 276 22.21 -21.51 7.83
C LEU A 276 22.15 -22.85 8.58
N GLY A 277 21.06 -23.06 9.30
CA GLY A 277 20.85 -24.28 10.07
C GLY A 277 21.55 -24.29 11.46
N GLN A 278 22.31 -23.26 11.82
CA GLN A 278 23.10 -23.22 13.06
C GLN A 278 22.44 -22.44 14.19
N SER A 279 21.24 -21.87 13.99
CA SER A 279 20.51 -21.18 15.04
C SER A 279 20.26 -22.10 16.24
N ARG A 280 20.58 -21.60 17.45
CA ARG A 280 20.28 -22.27 18.71
C ARG A 280 18.85 -22.04 19.16
N ALA A 281 18.31 -20.85 18.85
CA ALA A 281 16.95 -20.45 19.21
C ALA A 281 15.88 -21.42 18.72
N LYS A 282 16.07 -22.06 17.57
CA LYS A 282 15.14 -23.05 17.01
C LYS A 282 15.04 -24.36 17.79
N TRP A 283 16.01 -24.66 18.69
CA TRP A 283 16.05 -25.88 19.50
C TRP A 283 15.26 -25.72 20.81
N TYR A 284 13.98 -25.27 20.74
CA TYR A 284 13.09 -25.07 21.89
C TYR A 284 13.49 -23.92 22.85
N TYR A 285 14.57 -23.19 22.57
CA TYR A 285 14.93 -22.01 23.36
C TYR A 285 14.05 -20.81 23.05
N LEU A 286 13.48 -20.74 21.83
CA LEU A 286 12.58 -19.67 21.43
C LEU A 286 11.23 -20.26 21.01
N PRO A 287 10.18 -20.13 21.83
CA PRO A 287 8.83 -20.48 21.44
C PRO A 287 8.41 -19.70 20.19
N GLU A 288 7.61 -20.33 19.30
CA GLU A 288 7.14 -19.72 18.04
C GLU A 288 8.23 -19.20 17.09
N ALA A 289 9.47 -19.71 17.21
CA ALA A 289 10.60 -19.34 16.34
C ALA A 289 10.30 -19.48 14.83
N LYS A 290 9.47 -20.46 14.46
CA LYS A 290 9.07 -20.71 13.06
C LYS A 290 7.95 -19.79 12.53
N ASN A 291 7.19 -19.17 13.44
CA ASN A 291 6.04 -18.33 13.09
C ASN A 291 6.33 -16.85 13.36
N ASP A 292 6.23 -16.43 14.62
CA ASP A 292 6.24 -15.02 15.00
C ASP A 292 7.66 -14.46 15.13
N PHE A 293 8.62 -15.27 15.57
CA PHE A 293 10.00 -14.86 15.77
C PHE A 293 10.96 -15.31 14.64
N VAL A 294 10.42 -15.59 13.47
CA VAL A 294 11.24 -16.01 12.32
C VAL A 294 12.33 -14.98 11.96
N PHE A 295 12.07 -13.69 12.17
CA PHE A 295 13.05 -12.63 11.92
C PHE A 295 14.25 -12.72 12.89
N ALA A 296 14.04 -13.15 14.14
CA ALA A 296 15.14 -13.42 15.08
C ALA A 296 16.04 -14.56 14.58
N VAL A 297 15.45 -15.65 14.08
CA VAL A 297 16.20 -16.75 13.48
C VAL A 297 17.00 -16.31 12.24
N ILE A 298 16.38 -15.48 11.38
CA ILE A 298 17.07 -14.89 10.22
C ILE A 298 18.28 -14.06 10.69
N GLY A 299 18.09 -13.25 11.74
CA GLY A 299 19.17 -12.45 12.31
C GLY A 299 20.28 -13.31 12.93
N GLU A 300 19.95 -14.43 13.58
CA GLU A 300 20.93 -15.37 14.15
C GLU A 300 21.70 -16.12 13.06
N GLU A 301 20.99 -16.66 12.05
CA GLU A 301 21.62 -17.50 10.99
C GLU A 301 22.36 -16.68 9.93
N LEU A 302 21.79 -15.54 9.49
CA LEU A 302 22.32 -14.72 8.40
C LEU A 302 22.91 -13.39 8.88
N GLY A 303 22.87 -13.12 10.18
CA GLY A 303 23.41 -11.92 10.80
C GLY A 303 22.63 -10.65 10.43
N LEU A 304 23.25 -9.51 10.71
CA LEU A 304 22.71 -8.18 10.36
C LEU A 304 22.37 -8.06 8.86
N TRP A 305 23.21 -8.62 7.99
CA TRP A 305 22.97 -8.56 6.54
C TRP A 305 21.71 -9.30 6.13
N GLY A 306 21.40 -10.44 6.75
CA GLY A 306 20.14 -11.15 6.54
C GLY A 306 18.93 -10.27 6.87
N GLY A 307 18.96 -9.62 8.03
CA GLY A 307 17.92 -8.67 8.44
C GLY A 307 17.78 -7.48 7.49
N VAL A 308 18.91 -6.87 7.10
CA VAL A 308 18.92 -5.74 6.14
C VAL A 308 18.36 -6.14 4.76
N ILE A 309 18.68 -7.32 4.27
CA ILE A 309 18.14 -7.83 2.99
C ILE A 309 16.62 -7.99 3.09
N VAL A 310 16.10 -8.58 4.17
CA VAL A 310 14.66 -8.74 4.37
C VAL A 310 13.94 -7.39 4.42
N ILE A 311 14.44 -6.45 5.22
CA ILE A 311 13.89 -5.09 5.30
C ILE A 311 13.96 -4.41 3.93
N GLY A 312 15.09 -4.54 3.23
CA GLY A 312 15.29 -3.99 1.88
C GLY A 312 14.29 -4.55 0.86
N LEU A 313 14.02 -5.85 0.88
CA LEU A 313 13.03 -6.47 -0.01
C LEU A 313 11.61 -5.96 0.26
N PHE A 314 11.20 -5.82 1.52
CA PHE A 314 9.89 -5.21 1.84
C PHE A 314 9.85 -3.71 1.47
N ALA A 315 10.94 -2.97 1.63
CA ALA A 315 11.03 -1.58 1.18
C ALA A 315 10.92 -1.46 -0.34
N VAL A 316 11.57 -2.33 -1.11
CA VAL A 316 11.43 -2.41 -2.56
C VAL A 316 10.00 -2.74 -2.96
N LEU A 317 9.37 -3.72 -2.31
CA LEU A 317 7.95 -4.06 -2.52
C LEU A 317 7.04 -2.85 -2.26
N ALA A 318 7.28 -2.11 -1.18
CA ALA A 318 6.55 -0.89 -0.85
C ALA A 318 6.70 0.17 -1.96
N VAL A 319 7.93 0.50 -2.33
CA VAL A 319 8.22 1.54 -3.33
C VAL A 319 7.56 1.21 -4.68
N TYR A 320 7.77 0.02 -5.19
CA TYR A 320 7.25 -0.35 -6.51
C TYR A 320 5.75 -0.64 -6.50
N GLY A 321 5.23 -1.19 -5.41
CA GLY A 321 3.79 -1.38 -5.23
C GLY A 321 3.01 -0.06 -5.13
N PHE A 322 3.54 0.95 -4.41
CA PHE A 322 2.93 2.28 -4.38
C PHE A 322 3.11 3.02 -5.72
N ARG A 323 4.23 2.83 -6.43
CA ARG A 323 4.39 3.37 -7.80
C ARG A 323 3.33 2.81 -8.73
N THR A 324 3.10 1.51 -8.71
CA THR A 324 2.01 0.86 -9.47
C THR A 324 0.66 1.48 -9.12
N ALA A 325 0.38 1.73 -7.84
CA ALA A 325 -0.85 2.39 -7.43
C ALA A 325 -0.99 3.81 -8.00
N MET A 326 0.10 4.59 -8.00
CA MET A 326 0.11 5.97 -8.52
C MET A 326 0.00 6.04 -10.05
N LYS A 327 0.56 5.06 -10.78
CA LYS A 327 0.52 5.01 -12.23
C LYS A 327 -0.80 4.48 -12.80
N ASN A 328 -1.57 3.75 -12.00
CA ASN A 328 -2.86 3.22 -12.42
C ASN A 328 -3.90 4.33 -12.57
N THR A 329 -4.51 4.40 -13.75
CA THR A 329 -5.57 5.39 -14.08
C THR A 329 -6.94 5.00 -13.53
N ARG A 330 -7.18 3.71 -13.28
CA ARG A 330 -8.44 3.22 -12.70
C ARG A 330 -8.41 3.34 -11.17
N PRO A 331 -9.31 4.11 -10.53
CA PRO A 331 -9.31 4.30 -9.08
C PRO A 331 -9.39 3.00 -8.28
N PHE A 332 -10.11 2.00 -8.76
CA PHE A 332 -10.19 0.69 -8.13
C PHE A 332 -8.82 -0.01 -8.06
N MET A 333 -8.09 -0.05 -9.18
CA MET A 333 -6.78 -0.71 -9.23
C MET A 333 -5.75 0.03 -8.38
N SER A 334 -5.77 1.36 -8.45
CA SER A 334 -4.91 2.25 -7.65
C SER A 334 -5.11 2.01 -6.16
N LEU A 335 -6.36 2.08 -5.67
CA LEU A 335 -6.69 1.88 -4.27
C LEU A 335 -6.40 0.44 -3.81
N MET A 336 -6.75 -0.56 -4.62
CA MET A 336 -6.52 -1.97 -4.30
C MET A 336 -5.03 -2.27 -4.17
N SER A 337 -4.22 -1.86 -5.16
CA SER A 337 -2.76 -2.06 -5.13
C SER A 337 -2.13 -1.35 -3.93
N ALA A 338 -2.44 -0.06 -3.71
CA ALA A 338 -1.93 0.70 -2.57
C ALA A 338 -2.26 0.04 -1.23
N THR A 339 -3.51 -0.40 -1.06
CA THR A 339 -3.99 -0.94 0.22
C THR A 339 -3.44 -2.34 0.50
N LEU A 340 -3.38 -3.21 -0.52
CA LEU A 340 -2.78 -4.55 -0.37
C LEU A 340 -1.30 -4.46 -0.03
N VAL A 341 -0.55 -3.60 -0.72
CA VAL A 341 0.88 -3.37 -0.44
C VAL A 341 1.06 -2.78 0.96
N ALA A 342 0.27 -1.75 1.33
CA ALA A 342 0.31 -1.18 2.67
C ALA A 342 0.06 -2.23 3.75
N GLY A 343 -0.95 -3.10 3.57
CA GLY A 343 -1.28 -4.16 4.51
C GLY A 343 -0.13 -5.15 4.72
N ILE A 344 0.50 -5.61 3.64
CA ILE A 344 1.62 -6.57 3.69
C ILE A 344 2.86 -5.90 4.33
N VAL A 345 3.18 -4.67 3.94
CA VAL A 345 4.34 -3.94 4.48
C VAL A 345 4.14 -3.57 5.94
N PHE A 346 2.94 -3.15 6.35
CA PHE A 346 2.64 -2.90 7.76
C PHE A 346 2.75 -4.16 8.60
N GLN A 347 2.25 -5.29 8.09
CA GLN A 347 2.39 -6.58 8.76
C GLN A 347 3.87 -6.94 8.98
N ALA A 348 4.70 -6.79 7.94
CA ALA A 348 6.14 -7.02 8.05
C ALA A 348 6.80 -6.05 9.05
N PHE A 349 6.45 -4.76 8.99
CA PHE A 349 6.95 -3.74 9.91
C PHE A 349 6.61 -4.05 11.37
N PHE A 350 5.37 -4.49 11.65
CA PHE A 350 4.98 -4.88 13.00
C PHE A 350 5.74 -6.11 13.49
N ASN A 351 5.87 -7.14 12.66
CA ASN A 351 6.63 -8.33 13.02
C ASN A 351 8.08 -8.00 13.32
N ILE A 352 8.76 -7.35 12.39
CA ILE A 352 10.15 -6.93 12.58
C ILE A 352 10.28 -6.01 13.80
N GLY A 353 9.34 -5.06 13.96
CA GLY A 353 9.34 -4.09 15.03
C GLY A 353 9.26 -4.72 16.43
N TYR A 354 8.39 -5.70 16.66
CA TYR A 354 8.36 -6.33 17.98
C TYR A 354 9.52 -7.30 18.21
N VAL A 355 10.05 -7.94 17.17
CA VAL A 355 11.23 -8.79 17.31
C VAL A 355 12.47 -7.98 17.70
N ILE A 356 12.60 -6.74 17.21
CA ILE A 356 13.71 -5.84 17.62
C ILE A 356 13.35 -4.95 18.83
N GLY A 357 12.18 -5.17 19.47
CA GLY A 357 11.79 -4.49 20.72
C GLY A 357 11.16 -3.11 20.56
N LEU A 358 10.70 -2.70 19.37
CA LEU A 358 9.98 -1.43 19.19
C LEU A 358 8.53 -1.49 19.68
N PHE A 359 7.92 -2.67 19.68
CA PHE A 359 6.53 -2.91 20.04
C PHE A 359 6.41 -4.14 20.95
N PRO A 360 5.34 -4.23 21.77
CA PRO A 360 5.04 -5.48 22.47
C PRO A 360 4.70 -6.59 21.47
N VAL A 361 4.99 -7.83 21.83
CA VAL A 361 4.75 -9.01 21.00
C VAL A 361 3.25 -9.15 20.73
N THR A 362 2.87 -9.14 19.44
CA THR A 362 1.47 -9.16 19.00
C THR A 362 1.04 -10.47 18.34
N GLY A 363 1.95 -11.39 18.03
CA GLY A 363 1.62 -12.66 17.38
C GLY A 363 1.30 -12.52 15.88
N VAL A 364 1.81 -11.49 15.22
CA VAL A 364 1.62 -11.26 13.78
C VAL A 364 2.77 -11.90 13.00
N GLN A 365 2.46 -12.81 12.09
CA GLN A 365 3.48 -13.51 11.27
C GLN A 365 4.15 -12.59 10.25
N LEU A 366 5.43 -12.84 9.95
CA LEU A 366 6.17 -12.14 8.89
C LEU A 366 5.72 -12.68 7.51
N PRO A 367 5.13 -11.84 6.63
CA PRO A 367 4.60 -12.27 5.35
C PRO A 367 5.63 -13.02 4.50
N LEU A 368 5.25 -14.14 3.91
CA LEU A 368 6.05 -15.02 3.04
C LEU A 368 7.23 -15.72 3.72
N LEU A 369 7.70 -15.26 4.87
CA LEU A 369 8.88 -15.78 5.57
C LEU A 369 8.53 -16.71 6.72
N SER A 370 7.42 -16.44 7.42
CA SER A 370 6.91 -17.32 8.48
C SER A 370 6.27 -18.59 7.92
N SER A 371 6.30 -19.66 8.69
CA SER A 371 5.66 -20.95 8.34
C SER A 371 4.14 -20.88 8.50
N GLY A 372 3.53 -19.84 7.94
CA GLY A 372 2.13 -19.46 8.15
C GLY A 372 1.08 -20.26 7.36
N GLY A 373 1.45 -21.35 6.68
CA GLY A 373 0.48 -22.20 5.99
C GLY A 373 -0.45 -21.41 5.05
N THR A 374 -1.74 -21.30 5.41
CA THR A 374 -2.75 -20.60 4.59
C THR A 374 -2.51 -19.10 4.44
N ALA A 375 -1.85 -18.45 5.40
CA ALA A 375 -1.45 -17.04 5.29
C ALA A 375 -0.51 -16.79 4.10
N THR A 376 0.41 -17.73 3.83
CA THR A 376 1.30 -17.68 2.65
C THR A 376 0.50 -17.73 1.35
N VAL A 377 -0.52 -18.60 1.27
CA VAL A 377 -1.39 -18.72 0.08
C VAL A 377 -2.16 -17.42 -0.17
N ILE A 378 -2.75 -16.86 0.87
CA ILE A 378 -3.53 -15.61 0.79
C ILE A 378 -2.63 -14.43 0.41
N THR A 379 -1.45 -14.33 1.01
CA THR A 379 -0.49 -13.26 0.73
C THR A 379 0.02 -13.33 -0.71
N LEU A 380 0.39 -14.51 -1.21
CA LEU A 380 0.80 -14.70 -2.60
C LEU A 380 -0.34 -14.39 -3.57
N GLY A 381 -1.58 -14.79 -3.25
CA GLY A 381 -2.76 -14.40 -4.02
C GLY A 381 -2.96 -12.88 -4.09
N ALA A 382 -2.83 -12.19 -2.96
CA ALA A 382 -2.92 -10.73 -2.88
C ALA A 382 -1.79 -10.04 -3.69
N LEU A 383 -0.56 -10.54 -3.60
CA LEU A 383 0.57 -10.05 -4.41
C LEU A 383 0.38 -10.32 -5.90
N GLY A 384 -0.29 -11.41 -6.26
CA GLY A 384 -0.72 -11.67 -7.64
C GLY A 384 -1.67 -10.60 -8.18
N LEU A 385 -2.60 -10.10 -7.35
CA LEU A 385 -3.46 -8.95 -7.72
C LEU A 385 -2.65 -7.67 -7.89
N VAL A 386 -1.67 -7.41 -7.02
CA VAL A 386 -0.76 -6.25 -7.16
C VAL A 386 0.05 -6.36 -8.46
N ALA A 387 0.62 -7.53 -8.75
CA ALA A 387 1.34 -7.78 -10.00
C ALA A 387 0.43 -7.63 -11.23
N SER A 388 -0.84 -8.07 -11.13
CA SER A 388 -1.85 -7.83 -12.17
C SER A 388 -2.11 -6.34 -12.37
N CYS A 389 -2.19 -5.54 -11.30
CA CYS A 389 -2.33 -4.08 -11.40
C CYS A 389 -1.13 -3.43 -12.11
N ALA A 390 0.11 -3.90 -11.84
CA ALA A 390 1.31 -3.40 -12.50
C ALA A 390 1.33 -3.72 -14.01
N ARG A 391 0.75 -4.84 -14.42
CA ARG A 391 0.56 -5.17 -15.85
C ARG A 391 -0.45 -4.26 -16.56
N HIS A 392 -1.39 -3.71 -15.81
CA HIS A 392 -2.45 -2.83 -16.32
C HIS A 392 -2.08 -1.34 -16.26
N GLU A 393 -0.83 -1.00 -15.96
CA GLU A 393 -0.33 0.37 -16.13
C GLU A 393 -0.40 0.78 -17.61
N PRO A 394 -0.79 2.02 -17.96
CA PRO A 394 -0.91 2.46 -19.36
C PRO A 394 0.38 2.27 -20.16
N GLU A 395 1.52 2.58 -19.54
CA GLU A 395 2.86 2.40 -20.15
C GLU A 395 3.19 0.91 -20.39
N ALA A 396 2.77 0.03 -19.45
CA ALA A 396 2.99 -1.40 -19.56
C ALA A 396 2.15 -2.01 -20.69
N ILE A 397 0.87 -1.63 -20.80
CA ILE A 397 -0.02 -2.06 -21.90
C ILE A 397 0.57 -1.64 -23.26
N SER A 398 0.92 -0.36 -23.39
CA SER A 398 1.50 0.18 -24.64
C SER A 398 2.78 -0.55 -25.02
N SER A 399 3.64 -0.86 -24.06
CA SER A 399 4.89 -1.61 -24.30
C SER A 399 4.63 -3.05 -24.72
N MET A 400 3.66 -3.73 -24.11
CA MET A 400 3.30 -5.11 -24.49
C MET A 400 2.71 -5.18 -25.90
N GLN A 401 1.95 -4.17 -26.30
CA GLN A 401 1.39 -4.07 -27.66
C GLN A 401 2.47 -3.82 -28.71
N TYR A 402 3.48 -3.01 -28.39
CA TYR A 402 4.55 -2.66 -29.33
C TYR A 402 5.68 -3.69 -29.36
N ASN A 403 6.19 -4.12 -28.18
CA ASN A 403 7.37 -4.98 -28.04
C ASN A 403 7.02 -6.46 -27.83
N GLY A 404 5.72 -6.80 -27.70
CA GLY A 404 5.25 -8.14 -27.35
C GLY A 404 5.35 -8.44 -25.86
N PHE A 405 4.84 -9.62 -25.47
CA PHE A 405 4.74 -10.03 -24.07
C PHE A 405 6.10 -10.33 -23.44
N PRO A 406 6.30 -9.95 -22.16
CA PRO A 406 7.45 -10.40 -21.37
C PRO A 406 7.58 -11.93 -21.37
N THR A 407 8.81 -12.43 -21.22
CA THR A 407 9.08 -13.89 -21.21
C THR A 407 8.27 -14.59 -20.09
N ILE A 408 8.14 -13.95 -18.92
CA ILE A 408 7.36 -14.47 -17.79
C ILE A 408 5.88 -14.62 -18.15
N ASP A 409 5.27 -13.63 -18.83
CA ASP A 409 3.87 -13.67 -19.23
C ASP A 409 3.59 -14.78 -20.25
N ARG A 410 4.52 -14.98 -21.19
CA ARG A 410 4.45 -16.08 -22.17
C ARG A 410 4.55 -17.44 -21.49
N LEU A 411 5.47 -17.58 -20.52
CA LEU A 411 5.63 -18.82 -19.75
C LEU A 411 4.37 -19.13 -18.92
N LEU A 412 3.80 -18.12 -18.26
CA LEU A 412 2.62 -18.26 -17.42
C LEU A 412 1.30 -18.23 -18.21
N ARG A 413 1.35 -18.06 -19.54
CA ARG A 413 0.18 -17.96 -20.44
C ARG A 413 -0.86 -16.96 -19.91
N LEU A 414 -0.39 -15.77 -19.54
CA LEU A 414 -1.27 -14.71 -19.03
C LEU A 414 -2.02 -14.03 -20.18
N PRO A 415 -3.30 -13.67 -20.00
CA PRO A 415 -4.06 -12.96 -21.01
C PRO A 415 -3.52 -11.54 -21.22
N GLU A 416 -3.79 -10.97 -22.39
CA GLU A 416 -3.46 -9.58 -22.67
C GLU A 416 -4.25 -8.64 -21.73
N PRO A 417 -3.56 -7.67 -21.09
CA PRO A 417 -4.26 -6.72 -20.24
C PRO A 417 -5.13 -5.79 -21.10
N THR A 418 -6.40 -5.69 -20.72
CA THR A 418 -7.35 -4.84 -21.45
C THR A 418 -7.12 -3.37 -21.13
N PRO A 419 -7.13 -2.46 -22.14
CA PRO A 419 -7.06 -1.02 -21.92
C PRO A 419 -8.18 -0.51 -21.00
N SER A 420 -7.93 0.59 -20.30
CA SER A 420 -8.78 1.10 -19.23
C SER A 420 -10.12 1.68 -19.65
N ASP A 421 -10.36 1.90 -20.93
CA ASP A 421 -11.57 2.53 -21.42
C ASP A 421 -12.66 1.49 -21.64
N GLY A 422 -13.55 1.36 -20.67
CA GLY A 422 -14.80 0.60 -20.80
C GLY A 422 -15.75 1.15 -21.89
N THR A 423 -15.29 2.10 -22.70
CA THR A 423 -15.98 2.64 -23.89
C THR A 423 -15.54 1.98 -25.18
N LEU A 424 -14.43 1.24 -25.18
CA LEU A 424 -14.08 0.39 -26.33
C LEU A 424 -14.60 -1.02 -26.06
N GLY A 425 -15.92 -1.14 -26.05
CA GLY A 425 -16.58 -2.40 -26.26
C GLY A 425 -16.08 -2.98 -27.57
N ALA A 426 -15.56 -4.22 -27.49
CA ALA A 426 -15.45 -5.19 -28.58
C ALA A 426 -15.23 -4.60 -29.99
N GLY A 427 -14.22 -3.78 -30.13
CA GLY A 427 -13.68 -3.39 -31.41
C GLY A 427 -12.19 -3.45 -31.30
N ARG A 428 -11.55 -4.46 -31.87
CA ARG A 428 -10.18 -4.30 -32.29
C ARG A 428 -10.11 -2.89 -32.88
N ALA A 429 -9.32 -2.00 -32.31
CA ALA A 429 -8.84 -0.83 -33.03
C ALA A 429 -7.96 -1.40 -34.15
N THR A 430 -8.59 -1.90 -35.19
CA THR A 430 -7.97 -1.99 -36.49
C THR A 430 -7.54 -0.55 -36.78
N LEU A 431 -6.25 -0.32 -36.87
CA LEU A 431 -5.74 0.90 -37.49
C LEU A 431 -6.65 1.13 -38.69
N PRO A 432 -7.23 2.34 -38.85
CA PRO A 432 -8.11 2.62 -39.98
C PRO A 432 -7.38 2.14 -41.24
N SER A 433 -8.04 1.35 -42.05
CA SER A 433 -7.43 0.91 -43.30
C SER A 433 -6.99 2.14 -44.10
N GLU A 434 -5.97 2.00 -44.93
CA GLU A 434 -5.53 3.13 -45.77
C GLU A 434 -6.72 3.77 -46.52
N GLU A 435 -7.71 2.97 -46.92
CA GLU A 435 -8.96 3.44 -47.51
C GLU A 435 -9.78 4.31 -46.54
N GLU A 436 -9.89 3.97 -45.26
CA GLU A 436 -10.59 4.79 -44.26
C GLU A 436 -9.84 6.09 -43.95
N LEU A 437 -8.50 6.05 -43.94
CA LEU A 437 -7.66 7.25 -43.80
C LEU A 437 -7.79 8.18 -45.01
N GLU A 438 -7.89 7.63 -46.22
CA GLU A 438 -8.12 8.40 -47.43
C GLU A 438 -9.56 8.98 -47.45
N ALA A 439 -10.56 8.21 -47.05
CA ALA A 439 -11.92 8.69 -46.88
C ALA A 439 -12.02 9.83 -45.86
N GLN A 440 -11.36 9.73 -44.72
CA GLN A 440 -11.28 10.80 -43.72
C GLN A 440 -10.55 12.05 -44.24
N ARG A 441 -9.47 11.88 -45.01
CA ARG A 441 -8.76 12.99 -45.66
C ARG A 441 -9.65 13.67 -46.72
N ALA A 442 -10.38 12.89 -47.50
CA ALA A 442 -11.33 13.42 -48.50
C ALA A 442 -12.49 14.21 -47.84
N GLN A 443 -13.05 13.71 -46.74
CA GLN A 443 -14.09 14.42 -45.96
C GLN A 443 -13.56 15.71 -45.33
N ARG A 444 -12.34 15.71 -44.78
CA ARG A 444 -11.69 16.93 -44.28
C ARG A 444 -11.46 17.95 -45.43
N GLY A 445 -11.03 17.48 -46.59
CA GLY A 445 -10.86 18.31 -47.77
C GLY A 445 -12.18 18.95 -48.26
N GLN A 446 -13.28 18.20 -48.21
CA GLN A 446 -14.64 18.73 -48.58
C GLN A 446 -15.15 19.73 -47.53
N ARG A 447 -14.96 19.49 -46.22
CA ARG A 447 -15.35 20.45 -45.17
C ARG A 447 -14.55 21.75 -45.23
N SER A 448 -13.27 21.69 -45.59
CA SER A 448 -12.45 22.89 -45.76
C SER A 448 -12.81 23.69 -47.03
N ARG A 449 -13.35 23.03 -48.08
CA ARG A 449 -13.91 23.68 -49.27
C ARG A 449 -15.28 24.30 -49.01
N ALA A 450 -16.13 23.67 -48.25
CA ALA A 450 -17.45 24.18 -47.87
C ALA A 450 -17.41 25.38 -46.92
N GLN A 451 -16.33 25.55 -46.19
CA GLN A 451 -16.11 26.68 -45.25
C GLN A 451 -15.33 27.85 -45.85
N ARG A 452 -14.99 27.84 -47.16
CA ARG A 452 -14.47 29.05 -47.81
C ARG A 452 -15.63 30.02 -47.99
N PRO A 453 -15.63 31.19 -47.36
CA PRO A 453 -16.62 32.19 -47.61
C PRO A 453 -16.50 32.61 -49.09
N VAL A 454 -17.64 32.60 -49.81
CA VAL A 454 -17.76 33.12 -51.16
C VAL A 454 -17.25 34.55 -51.11
N GLY A 455 -16.03 34.76 -51.56
CA GLY A 455 -15.38 36.05 -51.53
C GLY A 455 -16.10 37.03 -52.46
N THR A 456 -16.71 38.00 -51.87
CA THR A 456 -17.03 39.27 -52.54
C THR A 456 -15.71 39.87 -53.02
N ARG A 457 -15.53 39.93 -54.36
CA ARG A 457 -14.38 40.64 -54.98
C ARG A 457 -14.33 42.06 -54.43
N PRO A 458 -13.17 42.51 -53.93
CA PRO A 458 -13.04 43.92 -53.57
C PRO A 458 -13.12 44.78 -54.86
N ARG A 459 -14.07 45.67 -54.89
CA ARG A 459 -14.18 46.75 -55.92
C ARG A 459 -12.89 47.62 -55.77
N ARG A 460 -12.15 47.75 -56.89
CA ARG A 460 -11.07 48.73 -57.04
C ARG A 460 -11.57 50.11 -56.72
N PRO A 461 -10.91 50.93 -55.90
CA PRO A 461 -11.24 52.33 -55.72
C PRO A 461 -10.90 53.11 -56.99
N ARG A 462 -11.81 53.96 -57.45
CA ARG A 462 -11.53 54.98 -58.47
C ARG A 462 -10.57 56.04 -57.92
N PRO A 463 -9.66 56.63 -58.73
CA PRO A 463 -8.81 57.74 -58.33
C PRO A 463 -9.61 58.97 -58.00
N GLN A 464 -9.46 59.51 -56.80
CA GLN A 464 -9.92 60.85 -56.48
C GLN A 464 -8.82 61.86 -56.73
N GLU A 465 -9.21 62.92 -57.43
CA GLU A 465 -8.49 64.12 -57.79
C GLU A 465 -7.96 64.82 -56.51
N ARG A 466 -6.79 65.34 -56.69
CA ARG A 466 -6.13 66.27 -55.73
C ARG A 466 -6.74 67.64 -55.80
N THR A 467 -7.07 68.23 -54.66
CA THR A 467 -7.08 69.70 -54.44
C THR A 467 -6.41 70.02 -53.12
N PRO A 468 -5.93 71.25 -52.99
CA PRO A 468 -4.67 71.51 -52.27
C PRO A 468 -4.83 72.05 -50.86
N ARG A 469 -3.74 71.86 -50.13
CA ARG A 469 -3.22 72.58 -48.98
C ARG A 469 -4.09 73.62 -48.30
N GLU A 470 -4.32 73.39 -47.03
CA GLU A 470 -4.26 74.49 -46.04
C GLU A 470 -3.55 74.03 -44.80
N THR A 471 -2.50 74.78 -44.47
CA THR A 471 -1.66 74.72 -43.30
C THR A 471 -2.38 75.41 -42.15
N VAL A 472 -2.53 74.75 -41.01
CA VAL A 472 -2.52 75.44 -39.71
C VAL A 472 -1.89 74.51 -38.67
N ARG A 473 -1.04 75.11 -37.95
CA ARG A 473 -0.15 74.79 -36.89
C ARG A 473 -0.81 74.37 -35.57
N HIS A 474 0.02 73.71 -34.80
CA HIS A 474 0.09 73.69 -33.31
C HIS A 474 -1.03 72.92 -32.60
N ASP A 475 -0.82 72.19 -31.54
CA ASP A 475 0.27 71.98 -30.58
C ASP A 475 0.00 70.65 -29.86
N PHE A 476 1.06 69.94 -29.57
CA PHE A 476 1.54 69.45 -28.28
C PHE A 476 0.51 69.05 -27.23
N TYR A 477 0.75 67.90 -26.73
CA TYR A 477 0.78 67.26 -25.41
C TYR A 477 0.22 65.85 -25.54
N SER A 478 1.02 64.85 -25.49
CA SER A 478 1.75 64.18 -24.39
C SER A 478 0.84 63.35 -23.51
N THR A 479 1.23 62.13 -23.47
CA THR A 479 1.30 61.25 -22.29
C THR A 479 -0.04 60.87 -21.65
N ASP A 480 -0.29 59.80 -21.07
CA ASP A 480 0.54 58.78 -20.46
C ASP A 480 -0.33 57.57 -20.05
N ARG A 481 0.22 56.40 -20.16
CA ARG A 481 0.37 55.40 -19.12
C ARG A 481 -0.78 55.20 -18.14
N PHE A 482 -1.32 54.07 -18.15
CA PHE A 482 -1.91 53.45 -16.95
C PHE A 482 -1.02 52.33 -16.41
N ARG A 483 -0.51 52.58 -15.25
CA ARG A 483 0.13 51.65 -14.35
C ARG A 483 -0.69 51.58 -13.08
N HIS A 484 -1.06 50.38 -12.71
CA HIS A 484 -1.60 50.08 -11.39
C HIS A 484 -0.57 50.24 -10.32
N SER A 485 -0.97 50.77 -9.21
CA SER A 485 -0.39 50.46 -7.91
C SER A 485 -1.47 50.59 -6.85
N GLY A 486 -1.51 49.61 -5.98
CA GLY A 486 -2.32 49.67 -4.77
C GLY A 486 -1.67 50.50 -3.68
N SER A 487 -2.45 50.90 -2.73
CA SER A 487 -2.07 51.29 -1.37
C SER A 487 -3.32 51.14 -0.51
N ARG A 488 -3.26 50.38 0.59
CA ARG A 488 -2.90 50.81 1.92
C ARG A 488 -3.63 52.05 2.40
N GLU A 489 -4.54 51.87 3.31
CA GLU A 489 -4.89 52.71 4.45
C GLU A 489 -5.40 51.81 5.55
N SER A 490 -4.84 51.68 6.63
CA SER A 490 -4.38 52.23 7.90
C SER A 490 -5.40 53.10 8.63
N ARG A 491 -5.94 52.46 9.71
CA ARG A 491 -6.24 53.02 11.06
C ARG A 491 -7.40 54.02 11.20
N PRO A 492 -8.03 54.23 12.42
CA PRO A 492 -7.44 54.04 13.74
C PRO A 492 -8.34 53.39 14.83
N TYR A 493 -7.68 52.89 15.86
CA TYR A 493 -7.84 53.11 17.30
C TYR A 493 -9.21 53.54 17.84
N ASN A 494 -9.74 52.78 18.76
CA ASN A 494 -10.30 53.33 19.98
C ASN A 494 -10.14 52.35 21.17
N THR A 495 -9.40 52.83 22.14
CA THR A 495 -9.27 52.42 23.51
C THR A 495 -10.46 52.93 24.32
N GLU A 496 -10.96 52.15 25.25
CA GLU A 496 -11.39 52.51 26.61
C GLU A 496 -11.99 51.28 27.28
N ARG A 497 -11.26 50.79 28.31
CA ARG A 497 -11.40 51.00 29.75
C ARG A 497 -12.71 50.44 30.31
N TYR A 498 -12.53 49.49 31.21
CA TYR A 498 -12.92 49.50 32.62
C TYR A 498 -12.49 48.15 33.22
N ARG A 499 -11.44 48.07 34.09
CA ARG A 499 -11.42 48.16 35.57
C ARG A 499 -12.51 47.29 36.21
N ALA A 500 -12.10 46.18 36.81
CA ALA A 500 -11.59 46.01 38.20
C ALA A 500 -12.73 45.70 39.17
N HIS A 501 -12.61 44.62 39.84
CA HIS A 501 -12.77 44.31 41.28
C HIS A 501 -12.72 42.80 41.37
N GLY A 502 -11.89 42.12 42.06
CA GLY A 502 -11.28 42.39 43.36
C GLY A 502 -11.89 41.51 44.43
N ARG A 503 -11.02 40.72 45.04
CA ARG A 503 -11.19 40.12 46.41
C ARG A 503 -12.24 39.01 46.57
N ASP A 504 -12.09 38.06 47.33
CA ASP A 504 -11.14 37.64 48.36
C ASP A 504 -11.61 36.30 48.93
N SER A 505 -10.71 35.58 49.47
CA SER A 505 -10.76 34.81 50.71
C SER A 505 -11.45 33.43 50.77
N ARG A 506 -10.59 32.48 50.96
CA ARG A 506 -10.43 31.69 52.23
C ARG A 506 -11.39 30.53 52.52
N ARG A 507 -10.71 29.42 52.64
CA ARG A 507 -10.76 28.48 53.80
C ARG A 507 -11.75 27.29 53.75
N THR A 508 -11.07 26.18 53.88
CA THR A 508 -11.31 25.05 54.80
C THR A 508 -12.45 24.11 54.42
N ARG A 509 -12.20 22.88 54.13
CA ARG A 509 -11.75 21.73 54.94
C ARG A 509 -11.29 20.62 54.00
#